data_39b3cd7a4883b9b3dec0272774a70f98
#
_entry.id   39b3cd7a4883b9b3dec0272774a70f98
#
_cell.length_a   1.000
_cell.length_b   1.000
_cell.length_c   1.000
_cell.angle_alpha   90.00
_cell.angle_beta   90.00
_cell.angle_gamma   90.00
#
_symmetry.space_group_name_H-M   'P 1'
#
loop_
_entity.id
_entity.type
_entity.pdbx_description
1 polymer ?
#
loop_
_entity_poly.entity_id
_entity_poly.type
_entity_poly.pdbx_seq_one_letter_code
_entity_poly.pdbx_strand_id
1 'polypeptide(L)'
;MDILKPVQARPQYSVIIHPESGIALPVQPETELEIGFGNGEYTVQYAEKHPDILLYGVEISQACVLRCARRAGGLKNLRIINTDARYMLRELFADETLQKIFMQFPCPWSKNADAHRRVTAKDFSDGLAAVLKVSGTFVMVTDDEPYAHEVWEILGRHEALTPEDFEVNPKREVTTKYERKWLEEGRNIYRVTFRKSRAFTVQRRVEQDMHIKIARQITSNDMAGLRNVEGRREKSFWKFGRTFNDGNIYLLETLTSDDEFEQKFYIHAAPKDEGFLLRLDKTTLAFLTPAVRSALNDAAARLS
;
A
#
# COMPACT_ATOMS: atom_id res chain seq x y z
N MET A 1 7.32 14.43 -32.31
CA MET A 1 6.46 13.30 -32.70
C MET A 1 5.86 12.70 -31.44
N ASP A 2 4.64 13.10 -31.09
CA ASP A 2 3.97 12.62 -29.86
C ASP A 2 3.51 11.19 -30.08
N ILE A 3 4.30 10.23 -29.63
CA ILE A 3 4.07 8.79 -29.92
C ILE A 3 3.09 8.15 -28.93
N LEU A 4 2.73 8.79 -27.83
CA LEU A 4 1.75 8.25 -26.91
C LEU A 4 0.75 9.35 -26.50
N LYS A 5 -0.35 9.44 -27.22
CA LYS A 5 -1.56 10.05 -26.62
C LYS A 5 -1.91 9.21 -25.39
N PRO A 6 -2.13 9.83 -24.21
CA PRO A 6 -2.59 9.06 -23.07
C PRO A 6 -3.85 8.30 -23.50
N VAL A 7 -3.84 7.00 -23.32
CA VAL A 7 -5.05 6.19 -23.46
C VAL A 7 -6.03 6.84 -22.50
N GLN A 8 -7.11 7.42 -23.02
CA GLN A 8 -8.16 7.96 -22.17
C GLN A 8 -8.64 6.82 -21.30
N ALA A 9 -8.26 6.83 -20.04
CA ALA A 9 -8.68 5.86 -19.06
C ALA A 9 -10.21 5.83 -19.11
N ARG A 10 -10.79 4.65 -19.30
CA ARG A 10 -12.25 4.52 -19.28
C ARG A 10 -12.75 5.12 -17.96
N PRO A 11 -13.82 5.94 -17.96
CA PRO A 11 -14.28 6.67 -16.75
C PRO A 11 -14.38 5.79 -15.51
N GLN A 12 -14.75 4.52 -15.69
CA GLN A 12 -14.85 3.52 -14.62
C GLN A 12 -13.53 3.23 -13.87
N TYR A 13 -12.38 3.57 -14.46
CA TYR A 13 -11.08 3.41 -13.80
C TYR A 13 -10.50 4.70 -13.22
N SER A 14 -11.24 5.81 -13.34
CA SER A 14 -10.80 7.11 -12.81
C SER A 14 -10.61 7.11 -11.28
N VAL A 15 -11.19 6.15 -10.58
CA VAL A 15 -11.02 5.98 -9.13
C VAL A 15 -9.69 5.33 -8.76
N ILE A 16 -9.02 4.61 -9.69
CA ILE A 16 -7.71 4.00 -9.44
C ILE A 16 -6.66 5.09 -9.51
N ILE A 17 -5.90 5.23 -8.42
CA ILE A 17 -4.78 6.16 -8.35
C ILE A 17 -3.46 5.42 -8.11
N HIS A 18 -2.39 6.03 -8.56
CA HIS A 18 -1.03 5.54 -8.38
C HIS A 18 -0.26 6.57 -7.55
N PRO A 19 0.00 6.29 -6.26
CA PRO A 19 0.75 7.20 -5.40
C PRO A 19 2.18 7.39 -5.92
N GLU A 20 2.68 8.61 -5.77
CA GLU A 20 4.08 8.91 -6.04
C GLU A 20 4.95 8.52 -4.83
N SER A 21 6.16 8.05 -5.11
CA SER A 21 7.11 7.62 -4.07
C SER A 21 7.45 8.78 -3.14
N GLY A 22 7.33 8.56 -1.82
CA GLY A 22 7.67 9.56 -0.80
C GLY A 22 6.77 10.79 -0.74
N ILE A 23 5.63 10.79 -1.47
CA ILE A 23 4.65 11.89 -1.44
C ILE A 23 3.37 11.38 -0.80
N ALA A 24 2.97 12.02 0.30
CA ALA A 24 1.71 11.69 0.96
C ALA A 24 0.51 12.06 0.07
N LEU A 25 -0.52 11.23 0.13
CA LEU A 25 -1.77 11.44 -0.60
C LEU A 25 -2.51 12.71 -0.10
N PRO A 26 -3.19 13.43 -0.98
CA PRO A 26 -4.00 14.57 -0.57
C PRO A 26 -5.19 14.11 0.29
N VAL A 27 -5.47 14.88 1.33
CA VAL A 27 -6.58 14.63 2.25
C VAL A 27 -7.49 15.85 2.37
N GLN A 28 -8.74 15.60 2.78
CA GLN A 28 -9.73 16.60 3.17
C GLN A 28 -10.03 16.45 4.66
N PRO A 29 -10.73 17.39 5.31
CA PRO A 29 -11.11 17.25 6.72
C PRO A 29 -11.78 15.92 7.04
N GLU A 30 -12.69 15.47 6.19
CA GLU A 30 -13.42 14.19 6.33
C GLU A 30 -12.83 13.14 5.35
N THR A 31 -11.57 12.73 5.61
CA THR A 31 -10.93 11.65 4.86
C THR A 31 -10.91 10.37 5.67
N GLU A 32 -11.41 9.31 5.07
CA GLU A 32 -11.47 7.96 5.65
C GLU A 32 -10.74 6.94 4.77
N LEU A 33 -10.37 5.81 5.36
CA LEU A 33 -9.66 4.72 4.69
C LEU A 33 -10.29 3.37 4.98
N GLU A 34 -10.58 2.61 3.93
CA GLU A 34 -10.84 1.16 4.03
C GLU A 34 -9.60 0.37 3.65
N ILE A 35 -9.20 -0.56 4.53
CA ILE A 35 -8.09 -1.49 4.28
C ILE A 35 -8.65 -2.87 3.96
N GLY A 36 -8.21 -3.43 2.80
CA GLY A 36 -8.64 -4.75 2.37
C GLY A 36 -10.07 -4.79 1.84
N PHE A 37 -10.45 -3.86 0.97
CA PHE A 37 -11.82 -3.69 0.50
C PHE A 37 -12.36 -4.85 -0.37
N GLY A 38 -11.55 -5.85 -0.71
CA GLY A 38 -11.96 -6.99 -1.50
C GLY A 38 -12.60 -6.61 -2.84
N ASN A 39 -13.79 -7.12 -3.12
CA ASN A 39 -14.51 -6.82 -4.37
C ASN A 39 -15.15 -5.42 -4.42
N GLY A 40 -15.01 -4.62 -3.35
CA GLY A 40 -15.50 -3.25 -3.25
C GLY A 40 -17.02 -3.11 -3.05
N GLU A 41 -17.74 -4.16 -2.63
CA GLU A 41 -19.19 -4.08 -2.41
C GLU A 41 -19.52 -3.12 -1.27
N TYR A 42 -18.83 -3.24 -0.15
CA TYR A 42 -18.98 -2.34 0.99
C TYR A 42 -18.50 -0.93 0.65
N THR A 43 -17.27 -0.82 0.13
CA THR A 43 -16.58 0.44 -0.23
C THR A 43 -17.45 1.35 -1.08
N VAL A 44 -18.02 0.79 -2.15
CA VAL A 44 -18.84 1.57 -3.10
C VAL A 44 -20.13 2.04 -2.44
N GLN A 45 -20.85 1.14 -1.77
CA GLN A 45 -22.10 1.51 -1.07
C GLN A 45 -21.84 2.53 0.04
N TYR A 46 -20.70 2.41 0.74
CA TYR A 46 -20.31 3.37 1.77
C TYR A 46 -20.01 4.74 1.17
N ALA A 47 -19.23 4.80 0.08
CA ALA A 47 -18.93 6.04 -0.62
C ALA A 47 -20.18 6.73 -1.20
N GLU A 48 -21.15 5.96 -1.72
CA GLU A 48 -22.43 6.47 -2.22
C GLU A 48 -23.28 7.11 -1.12
N LYS A 49 -23.28 6.52 0.07
CA LYS A 49 -24.02 7.02 1.24
C LYS A 49 -23.37 8.24 1.90
N HIS A 50 -22.08 8.41 1.72
CA HIS A 50 -21.27 9.48 2.33
C HIS A 50 -20.57 10.35 1.27
N PRO A 51 -21.31 11.12 0.45
CA PRO A 51 -20.75 11.86 -0.67
C PRO A 51 -19.78 12.98 -0.25
N ASP A 52 -19.87 13.46 0.99
CA ASP A 52 -19.03 14.53 1.55
C ASP A 52 -17.68 14.01 2.10
N ILE A 53 -17.52 12.69 2.23
CA ILE A 53 -16.29 12.06 2.70
C ILE A 53 -15.39 11.72 1.50
N LEU A 54 -14.11 12.03 1.59
CA LEU A 54 -13.12 11.45 0.68
C LEU A 54 -12.71 10.06 1.19
N LEU A 55 -13.18 9.02 0.51
CA LEU A 55 -12.84 7.64 0.87
C LEU A 55 -11.65 7.14 0.07
N TYR A 56 -10.62 6.68 0.76
CA TYR A 56 -9.55 5.87 0.18
C TYR A 56 -9.81 4.39 0.45
N GLY A 57 -9.48 3.54 -0.53
CA GLY A 57 -9.45 2.09 -0.38
C GLY A 57 -8.08 1.55 -0.76
N VAL A 58 -7.52 0.67 0.06
CA VAL A 58 -6.26 -0.03 -0.22
C VAL A 58 -6.51 -1.54 -0.29
N GLU A 59 -6.05 -2.17 -1.38
CA GLU A 59 -6.22 -3.60 -1.60
C GLU A 59 -5.00 -4.17 -2.34
N ILE A 60 -4.50 -5.32 -1.89
CA ILE A 60 -3.34 -5.99 -2.49
C ILE A 60 -3.69 -6.74 -3.78
N SER A 61 -4.92 -7.25 -3.89
CA SER A 61 -5.37 -8.01 -5.05
C SER A 61 -5.76 -7.13 -6.20
N GLN A 62 -4.93 -7.08 -7.26
CA GLN A 62 -5.25 -6.35 -8.49
C GLN A 62 -6.61 -6.74 -9.09
N ALA A 63 -7.00 -8.01 -9.01
CA ALA A 63 -8.30 -8.46 -9.49
C ALA A 63 -9.46 -7.85 -8.70
N CYS A 64 -9.29 -7.66 -7.39
CA CYS A 64 -10.25 -6.99 -6.52
C CYS A 64 -10.31 -5.48 -6.82
N VAL A 65 -9.18 -4.82 -7.00
CA VAL A 65 -9.09 -3.41 -7.42
C VAL A 65 -9.88 -3.17 -8.70
N LEU A 66 -9.67 -4.00 -9.73
CA LEU A 66 -10.40 -3.86 -10.99
C LEU A 66 -11.91 -4.12 -10.86
N ARG A 67 -12.34 -5.03 -9.97
CA ARG A 67 -13.77 -5.26 -9.69
C ARG A 67 -14.39 -4.06 -8.98
N CYS A 68 -13.72 -3.53 -7.96
CA CYS A 68 -14.15 -2.33 -7.24
C CYS A 68 -14.26 -1.13 -8.19
N ALA A 69 -13.27 -0.88 -9.04
CA ALA A 69 -13.28 0.22 -10.00
C ALA A 69 -14.47 0.14 -10.98
N ARG A 70 -14.80 -1.07 -11.48
CA ARG A 70 -15.98 -1.25 -12.34
C ARG A 70 -17.29 -0.98 -11.59
N ARG A 71 -17.37 -1.39 -10.33
CA ARG A 71 -18.53 -1.18 -9.46
C ARG A 71 -18.71 0.29 -9.10
N ALA A 72 -17.62 0.99 -8.87
CA ALA A 72 -17.61 2.40 -8.47
C ALA A 72 -18.21 3.35 -9.52
N GLY A 73 -18.26 2.96 -10.80
CA GLY A 73 -18.93 3.74 -11.83
C GLY A 73 -18.43 5.18 -12.02
N GLY A 74 -17.24 5.51 -11.49
CA GLY A 74 -16.68 6.86 -11.56
C GLY A 74 -17.09 7.77 -10.40
N LEU A 75 -17.36 7.22 -9.22
CA LEU A 75 -17.58 7.99 -7.98
C LEU A 75 -16.46 9.02 -7.79
N LYS A 76 -16.82 10.26 -7.48
CA LYS A 76 -15.87 11.37 -7.36
C LYS A 76 -15.15 11.41 -6.00
N ASN A 77 -15.77 10.83 -4.99
CA ASN A 77 -15.30 10.80 -3.61
C ASN A 77 -14.60 9.49 -3.21
N LEU A 78 -14.34 8.59 -4.18
CA LEU A 78 -13.61 7.33 -3.95
C LEU A 78 -12.27 7.36 -4.70
N ARG A 79 -11.21 6.91 -4.01
CA ARG A 79 -9.87 6.65 -4.57
C ARG A 79 -9.41 5.29 -4.11
N ILE A 80 -8.96 4.44 -5.02
CA ILE A 80 -8.49 3.11 -4.70
C ILE A 80 -7.05 2.89 -5.16
N ILE A 81 -6.30 2.16 -4.37
CA ILE A 81 -4.86 1.95 -4.53
C ILE A 81 -4.57 0.46 -4.46
N ASN A 82 -3.80 -0.03 -5.43
CA ASN A 82 -3.31 -1.40 -5.40
C ASN A 82 -1.94 -1.45 -4.71
N THR A 83 -1.92 -1.76 -3.43
CA THR A 83 -0.69 -1.93 -2.65
C THR A 83 -0.94 -2.70 -1.36
N ASP A 84 0.14 -3.06 -0.66
CA ASP A 84 0.07 -3.68 0.66
C ASP A 84 0.02 -2.61 1.76
N ALA A 85 -1.13 -2.49 2.42
CA ALA A 85 -1.33 -1.53 3.50
C ALA A 85 -0.42 -1.79 4.71
N ARG A 86 -0.01 -3.04 4.97
CA ARG A 86 0.87 -3.38 6.09
C ARG A 86 2.19 -2.62 6.04
N TYR A 87 2.73 -2.47 4.84
CA TYR A 87 3.98 -1.74 4.61
C TYR A 87 3.74 -0.27 4.28
N MET A 88 2.73 0.01 3.43
CA MET A 88 2.58 1.31 2.78
C MET A 88 1.67 2.31 3.52
N LEU A 89 0.90 1.89 4.53
CA LEU A 89 -0.06 2.78 5.21
C LEU A 89 0.59 4.11 5.67
N ARG A 90 1.71 4.03 6.38
CA ARG A 90 2.47 5.19 6.86
C ARG A 90 3.14 6.01 5.75
N GLU A 91 3.34 5.41 4.59
CA GLU A 91 3.98 6.05 3.44
C GLU A 91 2.95 6.80 2.58
N LEU A 92 1.72 6.30 2.55
CA LEU A 92 0.62 6.87 1.78
C LEU A 92 0.02 8.12 2.44
N PHE A 93 -0.04 8.15 3.76
CA PHE A 93 -0.69 9.23 4.50
C PHE A 93 0.26 9.91 5.47
N ALA A 94 0.17 11.24 5.59
CA ALA A 94 0.87 11.97 6.63
C ALA A 94 0.28 11.63 8.01
N ASP A 95 1.04 11.92 9.08
CA ASP A 95 0.55 11.73 10.43
C ASP A 95 -0.70 12.60 10.69
N GLU A 96 -1.63 12.07 11.44
CA GLU A 96 -2.84 12.79 11.89
C GLU A 96 -3.72 13.34 10.75
N THR A 97 -3.87 12.58 9.65
CA THR A 97 -4.65 13.03 8.49
C THR A 97 -5.97 12.30 8.31
N LEU A 98 -6.12 11.06 8.80
CA LEU A 98 -7.31 10.26 8.60
C LEU A 98 -8.27 10.38 9.78
N GLN A 99 -9.55 10.67 9.49
CA GLN A 99 -10.61 10.72 10.50
C GLN A 99 -11.02 9.32 10.97
N LYS A 100 -11.04 8.36 10.04
CA LYS A 100 -11.43 6.98 10.32
C LYS A 100 -10.67 6.01 9.43
N ILE A 101 -10.28 4.89 10.03
CA ILE A 101 -9.75 3.72 9.31
C ILE A 101 -10.64 2.54 9.65
N PHE A 102 -11.01 1.75 8.67
CA PHE A 102 -11.81 0.56 8.92
C PHE A 102 -11.40 -0.64 8.07
N MET A 103 -11.67 -1.83 8.60
CA MET A 103 -11.45 -3.11 7.95
C MET A 103 -12.73 -3.95 8.03
N GLN A 104 -13.14 -4.51 6.89
CA GLN A 104 -14.33 -5.35 6.81
C GLN A 104 -13.90 -6.79 6.53
N PHE A 105 -14.12 -7.66 7.53
CA PHE A 105 -13.82 -9.10 7.43
C PHE A 105 -12.40 -9.40 6.95
N PRO A 106 -11.36 -8.81 7.60
CA PRO A 106 -9.98 -9.11 7.25
C PRO A 106 -9.68 -10.57 7.52
N CYS A 107 -8.76 -11.15 6.72
CA CYS A 107 -8.29 -12.50 6.96
C CYS A 107 -7.65 -12.59 8.36
N PRO A 108 -8.08 -13.51 9.24
CA PRO A 108 -7.58 -13.60 10.61
C PRO A 108 -6.16 -14.20 10.70
N TRP A 109 -5.64 -14.76 9.60
CA TRP A 109 -4.30 -15.34 9.55
C TRP A 109 -4.03 -16.29 10.74
N SER A 110 -4.87 -17.30 10.91
CA SER A 110 -4.93 -18.16 12.10
C SER A 110 -3.63 -18.90 12.42
N LYS A 111 -2.73 -19.08 11.44
CA LYS A 111 -1.42 -19.69 11.65
C LYS A 111 -0.45 -18.68 12.30
N ASN A 112 0.30 -19.13 13.32
CA ASN A 112 1.31 -18.31 13.99
C ASN A 112 2.38 -17.75 13.02
N ALA A 113 2.75 -18.52 11.99
CA ALA A 113 3.70 -18.07 10.97
C ALA A 113 3.20 -16.83 10.21
N ASP A 114 1.89 -16.64 10.11
CA ASP A 114 1.27 -15.51 9.40
C ASP A 114 0.85 -14.36 10.33
N ALA A 115 1.14 -14.44 11.64
CA ALA A 115 0.72 -13.45 12.64
C ALA A 115 1.23 -12.03 12.31
N HIS A 116 2.40 -11.91 11.66
CA HIS A 116 2.95 -10.63 11.20
C HIS A 116 2.10 -9.92 10.14
N ARG A 117 1.10 -10.62 9.55
CA ARG A 117 0.14 -10.08 8.57
C ARG A 117 -1.10 -9.47 9.21
N ARG A 118 -1.29 -9.66 10.53
CA ARG A 118 -2.44 -9.15 11.27
C ARG A 118 -2.30 -7.64 11.52
N VAL A 119 -3.44 -6.97 11.74
CA VAL A 119 -3.45 -5.58 12.19
C VAL A 119 -2.79 -5.40 13.57
N THR A 120 -2.70 -6.48 14.34
CA THR A 120 -2.03 -6.55 15.64
C THR A 120 -0.50 -6.58 15.55
N ALA A 121 0.07 -6.79 14.38
CA ALA A 121 1.52 -6.68 14.18
C ALA A 121 1.99 -5.24 14.46
N LYS A 122 3.04 -5.11 15.28
CA LYS A 122 3.49 -3.80 15.81
C LYS A 122 3.69 -2.74 14.72
N ASP A 123 4.37 -3.06 13.65
CA ASP A 123 4.63 -2.12 12.54
C ASP A 123 3.35 -1.60 11.89
N PHE A 124 2.32 -2.45 11.82
CA PHE A 124 1.03 -2.09 11.25
C PHE A 124 0.19 -1.26 12.22
N SER A 125 0.10 -1.68 13.48
CA SER A 125 -0.64 -0.93 14.52
C SER A 125 -0.02 0.44 14.78
N ASP A 126 1.30 0.56 14.80
CA ASP A 126 2.02 1.83 14.91
C ASP A 126 1.70 2.74 13.70
N GLY A 127 1.75 2.21 12.49
CA GLY A 127 1.39 2.95 11.27
C GLY A 127 -0.05 3.42 11.27
N LEU A 128 -0.98 2.57 11.71
CA LEU A 128 -2.40 2.88 11.86
C LEU A 128 -2.60 4.02 12.87
N ALA A 129 -1.97 3.92 14.04
CA ALA A 129 -2.06 4.95 15.08
C ALA A 129 -1.45 6.29 14.61
N ALA A 130 -0.37 6.26 13.83
CA ALA A 130 0.29 7.47 13.35
C ALA A 130 -0.61 8.29 12.41
N VAL A 131 -1.22 7.63 11.40
CA VAL A 131 -1.98 8.32 10.35
C VAL A 131 -3.39 8.75 10.78
N LEU A 132 -3.96 8.15 11.83
CA LEU A 132 -5.21 8.61 12.44
C LEU A 132 -5.04 10.00 13.08
N LYS A 133 -6.02 10.88 12.94
CA LYS A 133 -6.14 12.10 13.73
C LYS A 133 -6.31 11.77 15.20
N VAL A 134 -5.88 12.65 16.09
CA VAL A 134 -6.32 12.59 17.49
C VAL A 134 -7.85 12.68 17.51
N SER A 135 -8.50 11.82 18.27
CA SER A 135 -9.95 11.55 18.29
C SER A 135 -10.49 10.82 17.04
N GLY A 136 -9.67 10.53 16.05
CA GLY A 136 -10.03 9.66 14.94
C GLY A 136 -10.20 8.20 15.39
N THR A 137 -10.91 7.38 14.60
CA THR A 137 -11.29 6.03 15.01
C THR A 137 -10.75 4.95 14.06
N PHE A 138 -10.39 3.82 14.65
CA PHE A 138 -10.20 2.55 13.94
C PHE A 138 -11.36 1.62 14.23
N VAL A 139 -11.95 1.03 13.20
CA VAL A 139 -13.06 0.08 13.31
C VAL A 139 -12.72 -1.19 12.56
N MET A 140 -12.76 -2.33 13.23
CA MET A 140 -12.68 -3.63 12.56
C MET A 140 -13.97 -4.41 12.78
N VAL A 141 -14.46 -5.03 11.71
CA VAL A 141 -15.60 -5.95 11.73
C VAL A 141 -15.14 -7.31 11.25
N THR A 142 -15.49 -8.36 11.98
CA THR A 142 -15.09 -9.73 11.66
C THR A 142 -16.15 -10.75 12.12
N ASP A 143 -16.18 -11.93 11.52
CA ASP A 143 -16.94 -13.12 11.97
C ASP A 143 -16.08 -14.08 12.79
N ASP A 144 -14.78 -13.75 12.98
CA ASP A 144 -13.83 -14.53 13.77
C ASP A 144 -13.72 -13.95 15.19
N GLU A 145 -14.40 -14.61 16.15
CA GLU A 145 -14.42 -14.16 17.56
C GLU A 145 -13.03 -14.13 18.20
N PRO A 146 -12.19 -15.19 18.06
CA PRO A 146 -10.83 -15.15 18.59
C PRO A 146 -10.01 -13.97 18.07
N TYR A 147 -10.14 -13.64 16.79
CA TYR A 147 -9.43 -12.51 16.20
C TYR A 147 -9.96 -11.16 16.70
N ALA A 148 -11.28 -11.02 16.90
CA ALA A 148 -11.85 -9.83 17.51
C ALA A 148 -11.28 -9.57 18.91
N HIS A 149 -11.19 -10.62 19.74
CA HIS A 149 -10.60 -10.54 21.08
C HIS A 149 -9.10 -10.26 21.04
N GLU A 150 -8.34 -10.87 20.15
CA GLU A 150 -6.91 -10.59 19.97
C GLU A 150 -6.68 -9.11 19.63
N VAL A 151 -7.45 -8.59 18.66
CA VAL A 151 -7.35 -7.17 18.26
C VAL A 151 -7.70 -6.25 19.44
N TRP A 152 -8.77 -6.56 20.18
CA TRP A 152 -9.19 -5.79 21.35
C TRP A 152 -8.10 -5.72 22.41
N GLU A 153 -7.47 -6.82 22.73
CA GLU A 153 -6.42 -6.88 23.74
C GLU A 153 -5.12 -6.20 23.29
N ILE A 154 -4.65 -6.48 22.09
CA ILE A 154 -3.34 -6.02 21.62
C ILE A 154 -3.39 -4.52 21.29
N LEU A 155 -4.38 -4.06 20.52
CA LEU A 155 -4.51 -2.64 20.21
C LEU A 155 -4.91 -1.82 21.45
N GLY A 156 -5.64 -2.41 22.40
CA GLY A 156 -5.96 -1.77 23.67
C GLY A 156 -4.75 -1.50 24.57
N ARG A 157 -3.62 -2.17 24.32
CA ARG A 157 -2.33 -1.91 24.98
C ARG A 157 -1.46 -0.91 24.24
N HIS A 158 -1.88 -0.50 23.04
CA HIS A 158 -1.13 0.47 22.26
C HIS A 158 -1.23 1.85 22.89
N GLU A 159 -0.07 2.50 23.09
CA GLU A 159 0.01 3.74 23.85
C GLU A 159 -0.86 4.91 23.33
N ALA A 160 -1.22 4.93 22.06
CA ALA A 160 -1.99 5.99 21.43
C ALA A 160 -3.44 5.59 21.08
N LEU A 161 -3.85 4.35 21.33
CA LEU A 161 -5.20 3.87 21.04
C LEU A 161 -5.93 3.52 22.33
N THR A 162 -7.18 3.92 22.43
CA THR A 162 -8.06 3.61 23.57
C THR A 162 -9.22 2.78 23.06
N PRO A 163 -9.47 1.58 23.64
CA PRO A 163 -10.66 0.81 23.33
C PRO A 163 -11.93 1.64 23.62
N GLU A 164 -12.90 1.59 22.69
CA GLU A 164 -14.15 2.35 22.83
C GLU A 164 -15.36 1.42 22.90
N ASP A 165 -15.55 0.55 21.90
CA ASP A 165 -16.67 -0.39 21.83
C ASP A 165 -16.25 -1.78 21.35
N PHE A 166 -16.80 -2.81 22.03
CA PHE A 166 -16.79 -4.20 21.57
C PHE A 166 -18.24 -4.68 21.45
N GLU A 167 -18.72 -4.87 20.24
CA GLU A 167 -20.14 -5.20 20.00
C GLU A 167 -20.28 -6.53 19.28
N VAL A 168 -21.30 -7.28 19.67
CA VAL A 168 -21.73 -8.52 19.01
C VAL A 168 -23.02 -8.22 18.25
N ASN A 169 -23.06 -8.59 16.97
CA ASN A 169 -24.17 -8.34 16.05
C ASN A 169 -24.58 -6.85 15.98
N PRO A 170 -23.63 -5.94 15.76
CA PRO A 170 -23.95 -4.51 15.72
C PRO A 170 -24.91 -4.19 14.57
N LYS A 171 -25.76 -3.18 14.78
CA LYS A 171 -26.55 -2.62 13.68
C LYS A 171 -25.61 -1.97 12.68
N ARG A 172 -25.74 -2.35 11.40
CA ARG A 172 -24.85 -1.90 10.33
C ARG A 172 -25.61 -1.11 9.28
N GLU A 173 -25.03 0.01 8.88
CA GLU A 173 -25.58 0.88 7.84
C GLU A 173 -25.45 0.27 6.44
N VAL A 174 -24.31 -0.39 6.19
CA VAL A 174 -23.99 -1.11 4.96
C VAL A 174 -23.66 -2.55 5.31
N THR A 175 -24.27 -3.51 4.61
CA THR A 175 -24.00 -4.95 4.76
C THR A 175 -23.68 -5.56 3.42
N THR A 176 -22.67 -6.44 3.38
CA THR A 176 -22.33 -7.20 2.19
C THR A 176 -23.21 -8.42 2.00
N LYS A 177 -23.23 -8.98 0.78
CA LYS A 177 -23.93 -10.24 0.51
C LYS A 177 -23.44 -11.38 1.42
N TYR A 178 -22.12 -11.43 1.67
CA TYR A 178 -21.52 -12.47 2.52
C TYR A 178 -21.95 -12.31 3.99
N GLU A 179 -21.96 -11.09 4.51
CA GLU A 179 -22.39 -10.78 5.86
C GLU A 179 -23.84 -11.20 6.10
N ARG A 180 -24.74 -10.86 5.16
CA ARG A 180 -26.15 -11.28 5.26
C ARG A 180 -26.29 -12.80 5.31
N LYS A 181 -25.53 -13.53 4.47
CA LYS A 181 -25.51 -15.01 4.48
C LYS A 181 -25.02 -15.55 5.82
N TRP A 182 -23.97 -15.00 6.41
CA TRP A 182 -23.44 -15.46 7.70
C TRP A 182 -24.42 -15.23 8.85
N LEU A 183 -25.12 -14.09 8.84
CA LEU A 183 -26.19 -13.82 9.82
C LEU A 183 -27.35 -14.81 9.66
N GLU A 184 -27.75 -15.14 8.43
CA GLU A 184 -28.76 -16.18 8.14
C GLU A 184 -28.29 -17.59 8.59
N GLU A 185 -27.00 -17.86 8.53
CA GLU A 185 -26.38 -19.10 9.06
C GLU A 185 -26.22 -19.09 10.59
N GLY A 186 -26.64 -18.03 11.28
CA GLY A 186 -26.55 -17.89 12.74
C GLY A 186 -25.15 -17.57 13.25
N ARG A 187 -24.23 -17.11 12.41
CA ARG A 187 -22.91 -16.66 12.85
C ARG A 187 -23.00 -15.27 13.48
N ASN A 188 -22.23 -15.07 14.52
CA ASN A 188 -22.07 -13.76 15.11
C ASN A 188 -21.09 -12.91 14.29
N ILE A 189 -21.35 -11.61 14.30
CA ILE A 189 -20.46 -10.58 13.76
C ILE A 189 -19.98 -9.72 14.93
N TYR A 190 -18.69 -9.49 14.97
CA TYR A 190 -18.02 -8.70 16.02
C TYR A 190 -17.52 -7.39 15.44
N ARG A 191 -17.77 -6.29 16.16
CA ARG A 191 -17.21 -4.97 15.83
C ARG A 191 -16.36 -4.51 17.00
N VAL A 192 -15.09 -4.16 16.73
CA VAL A 192 -14.21 -3.53 17.70
C VAL A 192 -13.88 -2.11 17.23
N THR A 193 -13.99 -1.14 18.14
CA THR A 193 -13.72 0.28 17.87
C THR A 193 -12.68 0.80 18.83
N PHE A 194 -11.70 1.51 18.27
CA PHE A 194 -10.64 2.19 19.03
C PHE A 194 -10.62 3.67 18.62
N ARG A 195 -10.33 4.51 19.59
CA ARG A 195 -10.11 5.95 19.38
C ARG A 195 -8.66 6.31 19.60
N LYS A 196 -8.08 7.09 18.70
CA LYS A 196 -6.76 7.67 18.96
C LYS A 196 -6.87 8.74 20.05
N SER A 197 -6.15 8.54 21.16
CA SER A 197 -6.23 9.37 22.36
C SER A 197 -5.12 10.42 22.46
N ARG A 198 -4.02 10.26 21.73
CA ARG A 198 -2.88 11.19 21.74
C ARG A 198 -2.08 11.16 20.44
N ALA A 199 -1.26 12.18 20.21
CA ALA A 199 -0.31 12.23 19.11
C ALA A 199 0.65 11.03 19.13
N PHE A 200 0.91 10.47 17.96
CA PHE A 200 1.84 9.36 17.75
C PHE A 200 2.41 9.46 16.35
N THR A 201 3.70 9.22 16.20
CA THR A 201 4.41 9.32 14.92
C THR A 201 5.26 8.08 14.66
N VAL A 202 5.53 7.81 13.39
CA VAL A 202 6.40 6.71 12.95
C VAL A 202 7.41 7.19 11.93
N GLN A 203 8.57 6.54 11.90
CA GLN A 203 9.56 6.82 10.88
C GLN A 203 9.09 6.29 9.52
N ARG A 204 9.12 7.15 8.50
CA ARG A 204 8.89 6.79 7.11
C ARG A 204 10.14 6.18 6.50
N ARG A 205 9.97 5.24 5.57
CA ARG A 205 11.04 4.45 4.95
C ARG A 205 11.23 4.76 3.48
N VAL A 206 10.17 5.32 2.85
CA VAL A 206 10.14 5.60 1.41
C VAL A 206 10.63 7.00 1.13
N GLU A 207 11.52 7.14 0.17
CA GLU A 207 12.03 8.43 -0.28
C GLU A 207 11.34 8.88 -1.58
N GLN A 208 11.47 10.16 -1.89
CA GLN A 208 10.77 10.77 -3.02
C GLN A 208 11.43 10.43 -4.36
N ASP A 209 12.73 10.61 -4.48
CA ASP A 209 13.47 10.36 -5.72
C ASP A 209 14.94 10.01 -5.43
N MET A 210 15.50 9.21 -6.30
CA MET A 210 16.92 8.89 -6.27
C MET A 210 17.44 8.70 -7.69
N HIS A 211 18.56 9.32 -7.98
CA HIS A 211 19.30 9.11 -9.22
C HIS A 211 20.80 9.11 -8.94
N ILE A 212 21.53 8.26 -9.66
CA ILE A 212 22.98 8.10 -9.48
C ILE A 212 23.68 8.34 -10.80
N LYS A 213 24.71 9.20 -10.78
CA LYS A 213 25.56 9.45 -11.94
C LYS A 213 26.69 8.44 -11.96
N ILE A 214 26.92 7.84 -13.11
CA ILE A 214 28.09 7.01 -13.43
C ILE A 214 29.00 7.82 -14.34
N ALA A 215 30.26 7.98 -13.95
CA ALA A 215 31.23 8.84 -14.64
C ALA A 215 31.90 8.20 -15.87
N ARG A 216 31.41 7.04 -16.32
CA ARG A 216 31.93 6.35 -17.50
C ARG A 216 30.80 5.93 -18.46
N GLN A 217 31.18 5.55 -19.66
CA GLN A 217 30.24 4.92 -20.60
C GLN A 217 29.94 3.49 -20.14
N ILE A 218 28.66 3.11 -20.22
CA ILE A 218 28.16 1.77 -19.91
C ILE A 218 27.92 1.04 -21.24
N THR A 219 28.38 -0.20 -21.32
CA THR A 219 28.21 -1.08 -22.46
C THR A 219 27.14 -2.16 -22.19
N SER A 220 26.68 -2.81 -23.25
CA SER A 220 25.78 -3.97 -23.12
C SER A 220 26.42 -5.12 -22.32
N ASN A 221 27.74 -5.28 -22.36
CA ASN A 221 28.44 -6.28 -21.57
C ASN A 221 28.46 -5.94 -20.07
N ASP A 222 28.63 -4.66 -19.71
CA ASP A 222 28.52 -4.23 -18.32
C ASP A 222 27.13 -4.55 -17.76
N MET A 223 26.09 -4.24 -18.53
CA MET A 223 24.71 -4.52 -18.14
C MET A 223 24.42 -6.02 -18.06
N ALA A 224 24.94 -6.80 -18.99
CA ALA A 224 24.80 -8.26 -18.97
C ALA A 224 25.47 -8.91 -17.76
N GLY A 225 26.55 -8.32 -17.25
CA GLY A 225 27.25 -8.74 -16.03
C GLY A 225 26.42 -8.63 -14.76
N LEU A 226 25.36 -7.80 -14.77
CA LEU A 226 24.44 -7.67 -13.63
C LEU A 226 23.41 -8.80 -13.56
N ARG A 227 23.21 -9.56 -14.62
CA ARG A 227 22.19 -10.61 -14.66
C ARG A 227 22.40 -11.66 -13.58
N ASN A 228 21.34 -11.97 -12.83
CA ASN A 228 21.31 -12.90 -11.69
C ASN A 228 22.16 -12.47 -10.48
N VAL A 229 22.72 -11.26 -10.50
CA VAL A 229 23.33 -10.70 -9.29
C VAL A 229 22.24 -10.45 -8.27
N GLU A 230 22.48 -10.81 -7.05
CA GLU A 230 21.57 -10.59 -5.92
C GLU A 230 22.33 -10.04 -4.72
N GLY A 231 21.63 -9.35 -3.86
CA GLY A 231 22.16 -8.82 -2.63
C GLY A 231 21.15 -8.79 -1.51
N ARG A 232 21.65 -8.69 -0.29
CA ARG A 232 20.83 -8.62 0.93
C ARG A 232 21.48 -7.67 1.92
N ARG A 233 20.64 -6.88 2.58
CA ARG A 233 21.03 -6.02 3.69
C ARG A 233 19.89 -5.93 4.69
N GLU A 234 20.10 -6.39 5.92
CA GLU A 234 19.07 -6.45 6.95
C GLU A 234 17.81 -7.18 6.45
N LYS A 235 16.69 -6.46 6.36
CA LYS A 235 15.40 -6.96 5.86
C LYS A 235 15.21 -6.72 4.36
N SER A 236 16.16 -6.08 3.69
CA SER A 236 16.09 -5.77 2.27
C SER A 236 16.80 -6.83 1.44
N PHE A 237 16.15 -7.26 0.37
CA PHE A 237 16.69 -8.16 -0.65
C PHE A 237 16.48 -7.54 -2.03
N TRP A 238 17.43 -7.78 -2.96
CA TRP A 238 17.27 -7.42 -4.36
C TRP A 238 17.93 -8.45 -5.26
N LYS A 239 17.40 -8.54 -6.49
CA LYS A 239 17.93 -9.39 -7.55
C LYS A 239 17.75 -8.71 -8.89
N PHE A 240 18.80 -8.71 -9.71
CA PHE A 240 18.75 -8.23 -11.08
C PHE A 240 18.40 -9.36 -12.04
N GLY A 241 17.51 -9.06 -12.97
CA GLY A 241 17.03 -9.99 -13.98
C GLY A 241 17.65 -9.71 -15.36
N ARG A 242 16.77 -9.61 -16.34
CA ARG A 242 17.16 -9.36 -17.75
C ARG A 242 17.44 -7.88 -17.97
N THR A 243 18.31 -7.61 -18.94
CA THR A 243 18.53 -6.27 -19.45
C THR A 243 17.90 -6.16 -20.83
N PHE A 244 17.22 -5.05 -21.07
CA PHE A 244 16.71 -4.66 -22.38
C PHE A 244 17.38 -3.37 -22.80
N ASN A 245 17.63 -3.17 -24.09
CA ASN A 245 18.27 -1.97 -24.58
C ASN A 245 17.65 -1.45 -25.88
N ASP A 246 17.72 -0.13 -26.02
CA ASP A 246 17.46 0.59 -27.27
C ASP A 246 18.61 1.59 -27.48
N GLY A 247 19.52 1.22 -28.38
CA GLY A 247 20.79 1.94 -28.53
C GLY A 247 21.59 1.94 -27.24
N ASN A 248 21.79 3.13 -26.65
CA ASN A 248 22.55 3.33 -25.41
C ASN A 248 21.63 3.47 -24.16
N ILE A 249 20.33 3.19 -24.27
CA ILE A 249 19.41 3.23 -23.15
C ILE A 249 19.17 1.80 -22.69
N TYR A 250 19.26 1.56 -21.39
CA TYR A 250 19.10 0.22 -20.81
C TYR A 250 17.99 0.22 -19.76
N LEU A 251 17.21 -0.86 -19.74
CA LEU A 251 16.26 -1.18 -18.68
C LEU A 251 16.71 -2.48 -18.00
N LEU A 252 17.09 -2.40 -16.73
CA LEU A 252 17.50 -3.55 -15.91
C LEU A 252 16.30 -4.02 -15.10
N GLU A 253 15.77 -5.19 -15.43
CA GLU A 253 14.72 -5.83 -14.64
C GLU A 253 15.22 -6.08 -13.21
N THR A 254 14.47 -5.60 -12.22
CA THR A 254 14.88 -5.65 -10.83
C THR A 254 13.72 -6.14 -9.97
N LEU A 255 13.98 -7.11 -9.11
CA LEU A 255 13.09 -7.57 -8.06
C LEU A 255 13.68 -7.14 -6.72
N THR A 256 12.85 -6.58 -5.85
CA THR A 256 13.23 -6.22 -4.47
C THR A 256 12.20 -6.72 -3.48
N SER A 257 12.62 -6.92 -2.23
CA SER A 257 11.73 -7.19 -1.11
C SER A 257 12.23 -6.47 0.14
N ASP A 258 11.34 -5.76 0.79
CA ASP A 258 11.51 -5.25 2.17
C ASP A 258 10.57 -6.05 3.07
N ASP A 259 11.12 -6.98 3.85
CA ASP A 259 10.33 -8.05 4.49
C ASP A 259 9.51 -8.82 3.43
N GLU A 260 8.17 -8.69 3.42
CA GLU A 260 7.26 -9.29 2.44
C GLU A 260 6.74 -8.29 1.40
N PHE A 261 7.20 -7.05 1.42
CA PHE A 261 6.80 -6.06 0.42
C PHE A 261 7.65 -6.20 -0.83
N GLU A 262 7.18 -6.99 -1.77
CA GLU A 262 7.85 -7.23 -3.04
C GLU A 262 7.52 -6.18 -4.07
N GLN A 263 8.54 -5.74 -4.84
CA GLN A 263 8.38 -4.85 -5.97
C GLN A 263 9.17 -5.39 -7.16
N LYS A 264 8.55 -5.32 -8.34
CA LYS A 264 9.21 -5.63 -9.61
C LYS A 264 9.16 -4.40 -10.51
N PHE A 265 10.32 -3.93 -10.94
CA PHE A 265 10.46 -2.68 -11.68
C PHE A 265 11.70 -2.72 -12.58
N TYR A 266 11.94 -1.63 -13.30
CA TYR A 266 13.17 -1.44 -14.06
C TYR A 266 14.01 -0.31 -13.48
N ILE A 267 15.33 -0.54 -13.41
CA ILE A 267 16.32 0.53 -13.31
C ILE A 267 16.61 1.00 -14.74
N HIS A 268 16.37 2.28 -14.98
CA HIS A 268 16.65 2.94 -16.24
C HIS A 268 18.05 3.54 -16.20
N ALA A 269 18.91 3.14 -17.13
CA ALA A 269 20.25 3.70 -17.33
C ALA A 269 20.29 4.36 -18.70
N ALA A 270 20.56 5.66 -18.73
CA ALA A 270 20.63 6.43 -19.96
C ALA A 270 21.86 7.34 -19.99
N PRO A 271 22.43 7.64 -21.17
CA PRO A 271 23.50 8.59 -21.32
C PRO A 271 23.13 9.95 -20.72
N LYS A 272 24.05 10.53 -19.96
CA LYS A 272 23.97 11.90 -19.48
C LYS A 272 25.36 12.51 -19.34
N ASP A 273 25.59 13.64 -19.97
CA ASP A 273 26.88 14.30 -20.06
C ASP A 273 27.93 13.30 -20.64
N GLU A 274 29.08 13.15 -20.01
CA GLU A 274 30.13 12.19 -20.43
C GLU A 274 29.92 10.75 -19.90
N GLY A 275 28.87 10.52 -19.11
CA GLY A 275 28.58 9.24 -18.44
C GLY A 275 27.15 8.79 -18.59
N PHE A 276 26.61 8.20 -17.53
CA PHE A 276 25.26 7.66 -17.47
C PHE A 276 24.51 8.14 -16.22
N LEU A 277 23.18 8.18 -16.30
CA LEU A 277 22.29 8.41 -15.18
C LEU A 277 21.45 7.16 -14.92
N LEU A 278 21.54 6.62 -13.70
CA LEU A 278 20.68 5.54 -13.21
C LEU A 278 19.53 6.15 -12.39
N ARG A 279 18.32 5.67 -12.64
CA ARG A 279 17.12 6.06 -11.89
C ARG A 279 16.06 4.96 -11.98
N LEU A 280 14.99 5.08 -11.19
CA LEU A 280 13.81 4.23 -11.40
C LEU A 280 13.15 4.58 -12.75
N ASP A 281 12.72 3.55 -13.46
CA ASP A 281 11.88 3.76 -14.63
C ASP A 281 10.50 4.23 -14.22
N LYS A 282 10.03 5.32 -14.83
CA LYS A 282 8.76 5.98 -14.44
C LYS A 282 7.53 5.19 -14.82
N THR A 283 7.65 4.20 -15.71
CA THR A 283 6.51 3.38 -16.15
C THR A 283 6.16 2.26 -15.17
N THR A 284 7.08 1.90 -14.27
CA THR A 284 6.92 0.79 -13.34
C THR A 284 6.46 1.19 -11.94
N LEU A 285 6.28 2.48 -11.66
CA LEU A 285 5.66 3.04 -10.45
C LEU A 285 6.18 2.42 -9.13
N ALA A 286 7.48 2.15 -9.05
CA ALA A 286 8.09 1.60 -7.83
C ALA A 286 8.22 2.66 -6.74
N PHE A 287 8.00 2.26 -5.49
CA PHE A 287 8.29 3.08 -4.32
C PHE A 287 9.76 2.95 -3.94
N LEU A 288 10.41 4.07 -3.65
CA LEU A 288 11.83 4.11 -3.29
C LEU A 288 12.07 3.64 -1.84
N THR A 289 11.84 2.36 -1.61
CA THR A 289 12.04 1.68 -0.33
C THR A 289 13.53 1.39 -0.06
N PRO A 290 13.90 0.98 1.16
CA PRO A 290 15.29 0.59 1.47
C PRO A 290 15.88 -0.46 0.52
N ALA A 291 15.10 -1.49 0.13
CA ALA A 291 15.58 -2.50 -0.83
C ALA A 291 15.79 -1.92 -2.23
N VAL A 292 14.90 -1.04 -2.68
CA VAL A 292 15.01 -0.36 -3.97
C VAL A 292 16.24 0.56 -4.01
N ARG A 293 16.49 1.32 -2.93
CA ARG A 293 17.72 2.13 -2.78
C ARG A 293 18.98 1.28 -2.81
N SER A 294 18.95 0.15 -2.09
CA SER A 294 20.09 -0.77 -2.06
C SER A 294 20.38 -1.36 -3.44
N ALA A 295 19.33 -1.72 -4.20
CA ALA A 295 19.48 -2.19 -5.58
C ALA A 295 20.08 -1.11 -6.49
N LEU A 296 19.61 0.15 -6.43
CA LEU A 296 20.19 1.25 -7.20
C LEU A 296 21.66 1.47 -6.87
N ASN A 297 22.02 1.47 -5.58
CA ASN A 297 23.40 1.64 -5.13
C ASN A 297 24.31 0.48 -5.58
N ASP A 298 23.84 -0.77 -5.47
CA ASP A 298 24.61 -1.96 -5.89
C ASP A 298 24.81 -1.96 -7.41
N ALA A 299 23.77 -1.65 -8.20
CA ALA A 299 23.90 -1.51 -9.64
C ALA A 299 24.92 -0.41 -10.00
N ALA A 300 24.84 0.74 -9.36
CA ALA A 300 25.78 1.84 -9.59
C ALA A 300 27.22 1.46 -9.24
N ALA A 301 27.45 0.83 -8.09
CA ALA A 301 28.79 0.42 -7.66
C ALA A 301 29.44 -0.59 -8.62
N ARG A 302 28.64 -1.46 -9.24
CA ARG A 302 29.13 -2.44 -10.23
C ARG A 302 29.35 -1.87 -11.62
N LEU A 303 28.67 -0.76 -11.93
CA LEU A 303 28.77 -0.05 -13.20
C LEU A 303 29.77 1.11 -13.17
N SER A 304 30.27 1.51 -12.00
CA SER A 304 31.33 2.49 -11.84
C SER A 304 32.70 1.84 -12.02
#